data_1eb10835cb1eec3ccf11df04d6297d89
#
_entry.id   1eb10835cb1eec3ccf11df04d6297d89
#
_cell.length_a   1.000
_cell.length_b   1.000
_cell.length_c   1.000
_cell.angle_alpha   90.00
_cell.angle_beta   90.00
_cell.angle_gamma   90.00
#
_symmetry.space_group_name_H-M   'P 1'
#
loop_
_entity.id
_entity.type
_entity.pdbx_description
1 polymer ?
#
loop_
_entity_poly.entity_id
_entity_poly.type
_entity_poly.pdbx_seq_one_letter_code
_entity_poly.pdbx_strand_id
1 'polypeptide(L)'
;MSAINQLQMSYSPEEDRILLRLNTTSAEEFRFWLTRRYCQLMVQALSAHRATDPDVANQVSPLARKAVESFKREAADSGGNFKDDFKPSGSFPLGETPVLAHKLSYRVSENKLALTIAPGSGQGVTIALDTPLNFNVTKLLIITP
;
A
#
# COMPACT_ATOMS: atom_id res chain seq x y z
N MET A 1 14.69 0.36 4.73
CA MET A 1 13.47 0.19 3.92
C MET A 1 13.32 -1.27 3.55
N SER A 2 12.18 -1.87 3.87
CA SER A 2 11.95 -3.29 3.64
C SER A 2 11.06 -3.51 2.44
N ALA A 3 11.33 -4.58 1.70
CA ALA A 3 10.47 -4.99 0.59
C ALA A 3 9.27 -5.78 1.13
N ILE A 4 8.07 -5.49 0.61
CA ILE A 4 6.85 -6.21 0.96
C ILE A 4 6.88 -7.59 0.30
N ASN A 5 6.58 -8.62 1.09
CA ASN A 5 6.34 -9.97 0.57
C ASN A 5 4.86 -10.22 0.38
N GLN A 6 4.06 -10.00 1.42
CA GLN A 6 2.61 -10.16 1.35
C GLN A 6 1.91 -8.99 2.05
N LEU A 7 0.69 -8.70 1.61
CA LEU A 7 -0.13 -7.66 2.20
C LEU A 7 -1.58 -8.11 2.17
N GLN A 8 -2.29 -7.94 3.29
CA GLN A 8 -3.68 -8.31 3.42
C GLN A 8 -4.45 -7.16 4.07
N MET A 9 -5.64 -6.90 3.57
CA MET A 9 -6.57 -5.95 4.19
C MET A 9 -7.89 -6.63 4.44
N SER A 10 -8.46 -6.40 5.62
CA SER A 10 -9.78 -6.90 5.98
C SER A 10 -10.52 -5.87 6.80
N TYR A 11 -11.83 -5.77 6.58
CA TYR A 11 -12.66 -4.86 7.35
C TYR A 11 -13.16 -5.54 8.63
N SER A 12 -13.04 -4.84 9.77
CA SER A 12 -13.60 -5.30 11.04
C SER A 12 -14.87 -4.48 11.35
N PRO A 13 -16.06 -5.09 11.28
CA PRO A 13 -17.29 -4.38 11.64
C PRO A 13 -17.32 -3.91 13.10
N GLU A 14 -16.71 -4.68 13.99
CA GLU A 14 -16.64 -4.34 15.42
C GLU A 14 -15.84 -3.06 15.65
N GLU A 15 -14.69 -2.95 14.99
CA GLU A 15 -13.81 -1.78 15.12
C GLU A 15 -14.19 -0.64 14.17
N ASP A 16 -14.96 -0.96 13.13
CA ASP A 16 -15.28 -0.04 12.04
C ASP A 16 -14.01 0.51 11.38
N ARG A 17 -13.03 -0.35 11.19
CA ARG A 17 -11.73 -0.02 10.63
C ARG A 17 -11.23 -1.15 9.76
N ILE A 18 -10.26 -0.84 8.91
CA ILE A 18 -9.57 -1.84 8.11
C ILE A 18 -8.34 -2.31 8.87
N LEU A 19 -8.17 -3.62 8.97
CA LEU A 19 -6.94 -4.22 9.49
C LEU A 19 -6.00 -4.44 8.32
N LEU A 20 -4.87 -3.77 8.35
CA LEU A 20 -3.78 -3.97 7.42
C LEU A 20 -2.76 -4.90 8.06
N ARG A 21 -2.46 -6.01 7.39
CA ARG A 21 -1.37 -6.89 7.75
C ARG A 21 -0.40 -6.94 6.59
N LEU A 22 0.87 -6.70 6.87
CA LEU A 22 1.91 -6.85 5.86
C LEU A 22 3.11 -7.59 6.45
N ASN A 23 3.73 -8.40 5.63
CA ASN A 23 5.01 -9.00 5.99
C ASN A 23 6.06 -8.62 4.95
N THR A 24 7.31 -8.68 5.38
CA THR A 24 8.45 -8.30 4.56
C THR A 24 9.27 -9.53 4.19
N THR A 25 10.18 -9.35 3.24
CA THR A 25 11.13 -10.41 2.87
C THR A 25 12.11 -10.74 4.00
N SER A 26 12.19 -9.88 5.02
CA SER A 26 12.99 -10.12 6.22
C SER A 26 12.22 -10.87 7.31
N ALA A 27 11.06 -11.44 7.00
CA ALA A 27 10.20 -12.19 7.92
C ALA A 27 9.70 -11.34 9.09
N GLU A 28 9.45 -10.06 8.86
CA GLU A 28 8.85 -9.16 9.83
C GLU A 28 7.40 -8.89 9.45
N GLU A 29 6.51 -8.90 10.44
CA GLU A 29 5.09 -8.63 10.23
C GLU A 29 4.68 -7.35 10.96
N PHE A 30 3.86 -6.54 10.29
CA PHE A 30 3.30 -5.30 10.84
C PHE A 30 1.79 -5.33 10.70
N ARG A 31 1.09 -4.91 11.76
CA ARG A 31 -0.37 -4.85 11.80
C ARG A 31 -0.81 -3.45 12.16
N PHE A 32 -1.69 -2.87 11.35
CA PHE A 32 -2.20 -1.52 11.55
C PHE A 32 -3.72 -1.49 11.44
N TRP A 33 -4.35 -0.66 12.30
CA TRP A 33 -5.73 -0.25 12.10
C TRP A 33 -5.73 0.99 11.20
N LEU A 34 -6.48 0.95 10.12
CA LEU A 34 -6.63 2.07 9.18
C LEU A 34 -8.03 2.65 9.28
N THR A 35 -8.13 3.92 9.64
CA THR A 35 -9.41 4.64 9.61
C THR A 35 -9.74 5.03 8.18
N ARG A 36 -11.00 5.43 7.93
CA ARG A 36 -11.40 5.92 6.62
C ARG A 36 -10.55 7.10 6.17
N ARG A 37 -10.29 8.02 7.09
CA ARG A 37 -9.44 9.19 6.81
C ARG A 37 -8.04 8.75 6.37
N TYR A 38 -7.46 7.80 7.08
CA TYR A 38 -6.13 7.30 6.76
C TYR A 38 -6.10 6.62 5.40
N CYS A 39 -7.12 5.82 5.08
CA CYS A 39 -7.23 5.19 3.77
C CYS A 39 -7.30 6.21 2.64
N GLN A 40 -8.02 7.31 2.85
CA GLN A 40 -8.08 8.39 1.87
C GLN A 40 -6.70 9.05 1.65
N LEU A 41 -5.95 9.25 2.73
CA LEU A 41 -4.59 9.78 2.63
C LEU A 41 -3.67 8.82 1.87
N MET A 42 -3.80 7.52 2.12
CA MET A 42 -3.03 6.51 1.39
C MET A 42 -3.37 6.52 -0.10
N VAL A 43 -4.65 6.60 -0.44
CA VAL A 43 -5.08 6.65 -1.84
C VAL A 43 -4.49 7.87 -2.54
N GLN A 44 -4.46 9.02 -1.86
CA GLN A 44 -3.85 10.22 -2.42
C GLN A 44 -2.35 10.05 -2.67
N ALA A 45 -1.62 9.46 -1.73
CA ALA A 45 -0.19 9.21 -1.87
C ALA A 45 0.10 8.25 -3.03
N LEU A 46 -0.68 7.18 -3.13
CA LEU A 46 -0.54 6.20 -4.20
C LEU A 46 -0.85 6.82 -5.56
N SER A 47 -1.88 7.66 -5.65
CA SER A 47 -2.25 8.36 -6.87
C SER A 47 -1.14 9.34 -7.31
N ALA A 48 -0.56 10.07 -6.37
CA ALA A 48 0.55 10.98 -6.66
C ALA A 48 1.75 10.22 -7.24
N HIS A 49 2.05 9.05 -6.71
CA HIS A 49 3.12 8.20 -7.24
C HIS A 49 2.82 7.73 -8.66
N ARG A 50 1.60 7.26 -8.93
CA ARG A 50 1.22 6.79 -10.27
C ARG A 50 1.31 7.92 -11.29
N ALA A 51 0.99 9.15 -10.91
CA ALA A 51 1.05 10.30 -11.80
C ALA A 51 2.49 10.66 -12.22
N THR A 52 3.49 10.22 -11.47
CA THR A 52 4.90 10.45 -11.82
C THR A 52 5.46 9.40 -12.78
N ASP A 53 4.71 8.33 -13.07
CA ASP A 53 5.17 7.31 -14.01
C ASP A 53 5.41 7.95 -15.37
N PRO A 54 6.62 7.80 -15.97
CA PRO A 54 6.94 8.44 -17.26
C PRO A 54 5.96 8.08 -18.37
N ASP A 55 5.46 6.85 -18.39
CA ASP A 55 4.51 6.42 -19.41
C ASP A 55 3.17 7.13 -19.28
N VAL A 56 2.76 7.47 -18.06
CA VAL A 56 1.53 8.21 -17.79
C VAL A 56 1.76 9.72 -17.96
N ALA A 57 2.84 10.24 -17.35
CA ALA A 57 3.14 11.68 -17.33
C ALA A 57 3.44 12.24 -18.73
N ASN A 58 4.02 11.42 -19.61
CA ASN A 58 4.39 11.84 -20.96
C ASN A 58 3.23 11.84 -21.95
N GLN A 59 2.05 11.38 -21.54
CA GLN A 59 0.88 11.42 -22.41
C GLN A 59 0.30 12.83 -22.47
N VAL A 60 -0.06 13.25 -23.68
CA VAL A 60 -0.51 14.63 -23.93
C VAL A 60 -1.96 14.84 -23.45
N SER A 61 -2.82 13.84 -23.58
CA SER A 61 -4.23 13.98 -23.25
C SER A 61 -4.61 13.20 -21.98
N PRO A 62 -5.61 13.68 -21.22
CA PRO A 62 -6.12 12.93 -20.06
C PRO A 62 -6.65 11.55 -20.43
N LEU A 63 -7.23 11.39 -21.61
CA LEU A 63 -7.74 10.10 -22.08
C LEU A 63 -6.60 9.11 -22.31
N ALA A 64 -5.50 9.55 -22.93
CA ALA A 64 -4.32 8.71 -23.14
C ALA A 64 -3.68 8.31 -21.82
N ARG A 65 -3.63 9.22 -20.83
CA ARG A 65 -3.11 8.92 -19.51
C ARG A 65 -3.93 7.82 -18.83
N LYS A 66 -5.26 7.92 -18.90
CA LYS A 66 -6.14 6.89 -18.33
C LYS A 66 -5.97 5.55 -19.03
N ALA A 67 -5.78 5.54 -20.34
CA ALA A 67 -5.57 4.30 -21.09
C ALA A 67 -4.28 3.58 -20.65
N VAL A 68 -3.18 4.32 -20.53
CA VAL A 68 -1.90 3.77 -20.06
C VAL A 68 -2.03 3.26 -18.64
N GLU A 69 -2.69 4.02 -17.76
CA GLU A 69 -2.91 3.63 -16.37
C GLU A 69 -3.73 2.35 -16.28
N SER A 70 -4.79 2.22 -17.07
CA SER A 70 -5.63 1.02 -17.10
C SER A 70 -4.84 -0.20 -17.58
N PHE A 71 -4.00 -0.04 -18.60
CA PHE A 71 -3.14 -1.11 -19.09
C PHE A 71 -2.17 -1.59 -18.01
N LYS A 72 -1.54 -0.67 -17.30
CA LYS A 72 -0.60 -1.00 -16.22
C LYS A 72 -1.31 -1.66 -15.03
N ARG A 73 -2.53 -1.24 -14.75
CA ARG A 73 -3.35 -1.84 -13.70
C ARG A 73 -3.68 -3.30 -14.02
N GLU A 74 -4.07 -3.59 -15.25
CA GLU A 74 -4.35 -4.96 -15.68
C GLU A 74 -3.11 -5.84 -15.61
N ALA A 75 -1.96 -5.31 -16.02
CA ALA A 75 -0.69 -6.04 -15.93
C ALA A 75 -0.32 -6.32 -14.47
N ALA A 76 -0.56 -5.37 -13.56
CA ALA A 76 -0.31 -5.55 -12.13
C ALA A 76 -1.23 -6.60 -11.53
N ASP A 77 -2.52 -6.60 -11.91
CA ASP A 77 -3.50 -7.57 -11.42
C ASP A 77 -3.09 -9.00 -11.77
N SER A 78 -2.54 -9.22 -12.96
CA SER A 78 -2.12 -10.56 -13.38
C SER A 78 -0.82 -11.01 -12.75
N GLY A 79 0.02 -10.05 -12.27
CA GLY A 79 1.32 -10.36 -11.68
C GLY A 79 1.35 -10.30 -10.15
N GLY A 80 0.26 -9.86 -9.51
CA GLY A 80 0.25 -9.65 -8.05
C GLY A 80 0.13 -10.94 -7.26
N ASN A 81 0.86 -11.03 -6.15
CA ASN A 81 0.87 -12.20 -5.26
C ASN A 81 0.01 -11.97 -4.01
N PHE A 82 -1.12 -11.27 -4.14
CA PHE A 82 -2.01 -11.01 -3.00
C PHE A 82 -3.18 -11.98 -2.93
N LYS A 83 -3.20 -12.98 -3.81
CA LYS A 83 -4.23 -14.04 -3.84
C LYS A 83 -3.86 -15.23 -2.97
N ASP A 84 -2.59 -15.39 -2.61
CA ASP A 84 -2.13 -16.48 -1.75
C ASP A 84 -2.50 -16.20 -0.30
N ASP A 85 -2.68 -17.26 0.47
CA ASP A 85 -2.95 -17.14 1.89
C ASP A 85 -1.82 -16.39 2.59
N PHE A 86 -2.19 -15.48 3.48
CA PHE A 86 -1.21 -14.73 4.26
C PHE A 86 -0.50 -15.66 5.24
N LYS A 87 0.82 -15.68 5.18
CA LYS A 87 1.65 -16.52 6.05
C LYS A 87 2.17 -15.69 7.21
N PRO A 88 1.79 -16.03 8.48
CA PRO A 88 2.31 -15.30 9.61
C PRO A 88 3.83 -15.38 9.71
N SER A 89 4.44 -14.29 10.13
CA SER A 89 5.87 -14.21 10.39
C SER A 89 6.15 -14.42 11.87
N GLY A 90 7.39 -14.75 12.19
CA GLY A 90 7.80 -14.97 13.59
C GLY A 90 8.25 -13.71 14.30
N SER A 91 8.37 -12.58 13.61
CA SER A 91 8.89 -11.33 14.19
C SER A 91 7.88 -10.20 14.01
N PHE A 92 7.63 -9.45 15.10
CA PHE A 92 6.67 -8.35 15.13
C PHE A 92 7.35 -7.11 15.72
N PRO A 93 8.06 -6.32 14.89
CA PRO A 93 8.81 -5.16 15.41
C PRO A 93 7.95 -4.12 16.13
N LEU A 94 6.66 -3.99 15.77
CA LEU A 94 5.72 -3.07 16.41
C LEU A 94 4.73 -3.80 17.34
N GLY A 95 4.94 -5.10 17.59
CA GLY A 95 4.07 -5.92 18.42
C GLY A 95 3.00 -6.67 17.64
N GLU A 96 2.43 -7.71 18.25
CA GLU A 96 1.37 -8.52 17.62
C GLU A 96 0.02 -7.80 17.61
N THR A 97 -0.22 -6.93 18.59
CA THR A 97 -1.45 -6.14 18.66
C THR A 97 -1.41 -5.05 17.59
N PRO A 98 -2.45 -4.93 16.75
CA PRO A 98 -2.47 -3.88 15.74
C PRO A 98 -2.37 -2.49 16.38
N VAL A 99 -1.60 -1.60 15.76
CA VAL A 99 -1.48 -0.21 16.18
C VAL A 99 -2.29 0.69 15.26
N LEU A 100 -2.83 1.77 15.81
CA LEU A 100 -3.59 2.73 15.01
C LEU A 100 -2.64 3.55 14.13
N ALA A 101 -2.77 3.43 12.82
CA ALA A 101 -2.02 4.25 11.90
C ALA A 101 -2.50 5.70 12.00
N HIS A 102 -1.58 6.62 12.23
CA HIS A 102 -1.91 8.03 12.43
C HIS A 102 -1.15 8.95 11.49
N LYS A 103 0.16 8.76 11.37
CA LYS A 103 1.02 9.58 10.53
C LYS A 103 1.30 8.87 9.22
N LEU A 104 1.20 9.60 8.13
CA LEU A 104 1.54 9.11 6.81
C LEU A 104 2.50 10.09 6.15
N SER A 105 3.62 9.59 5.69
CA SER A 105 4.52 10.35 4.84
C SER A 105 4.93 9.50 3.64
N TYR A 106 5.29 10.17 2.55
CA TYR A 106 5.71 9.46 1.37
C TYR A 106 6.73 10.29 0.59
N ARG A 107 7.54 9.57 -0.17
CA ARG A 107 8.55 10.17 -1.04
C ARG A 107 8.60 9.37 -2.33
N VAL A 108 8.57 10.08 -3.45
CA VAL A 108 8.71 9.46 -4.77
C VAL A 108 10.13 9.73 -5.27
N SER A 109 10.83 8.67 -5.66
CA SER A 109 12.20 8.76 -6.16
C SER A 109 12.44 7.63 -7.15
N GLU A 110 12.97 7.95 -8.33
CA GLU A 110 13.29 6.96 -9.37
C GLU A 110 12.10 6.05 -9.70
N ASN A 111 10.92 6.64 -9.80
CA ASN A 111 9.66 5.95 -10.09
C ASN A 111 9.23 4.94 -9.02
N LYS A 112 9.78 5.06 -7.80
CA LYS A 112 9.39 4.23 -6.66
C LYS A 112 8.81 5.10 -5.56
N LEU A 113 7.88 4.55 -4.81
CA LEU A 113 7.26 5.21 -3.67
C LEU A 113 7.81 4.61 -2.38
N ALA A 114 8.39 5.46 -1.54
CA ALA A 114 8.69 5.11 -0.15
C ALA A 114 7.54 5.61 0.71
N LEU A 115 6.74 4.70 1.24
CA LEU A 115 5.56 5.03 2.04
C LEU A 115 5.83 4.68 3.49
N THR A 116 5.69 5.67 4.38
CA THR A 116 5.90 5.47 5.82
C THR A 116 4.56 5.51 6.54
N ILE A 117 4.22 4.40 7.20
CA ILE A 117 3.03 4.26 8.02
C ILE A 117 3.49 4.25 9.48
N ALA A 118 2.96 5.16 10.29
CA ALA A 118 3.41 5.29 11.68
C ALA A 118 2.24 5.54 12.63
N PRO A 119 2.35 5.06 13.90
CA PRO A 119 1.40 5.41 14.93
C PRO A 119 1.57 6.86 15.36
N GLY A 120 0.71 7.33 16.26
CA GLY A 120 0.80 8.71 16.78
C GLY A 120 2.08 8.98 17.56
N SER A 121 2.67 7.96 18.15
CA SER A 121 3.96 8.03 18.84
C SER A 121 4.75 6.76 18.56
N GLY A 122 6.07 6.89 18.53
CA GLY A 122 6.96 5.77 18.25
C GLY A 122 7.28 5.60 16.79
N GLN A 123 7.97 4.51 16.49
CA GLN A 123 8.42 4.22 15.13
C GLN A 123 7.33 3.62 14.28
N GLY A 124 7.36 3.94 13.00
CA GLY A 124 6.54 3.30 12.00
C GLY A 124 7.35 2.36 11.11
N VAL A 125 6.79 2.02 9.97
CA VAL A 125 7.45 1.21 8.96
C VAL A 125 7.45 1.96 7.63
N THR A 126 8.59 1.92 6.93
CA THR A 126 8.71 2.45 5.57
C THR A 126 8.77 1.30 4.61
N ILE A 127 7.87 1.30 3.65
CA ILE A 127 7.77 0.25 2.63
C ILE A 127 8.05 0.84 1.25
N ALA A 128 8.67 0.07 0.39
CA ALA A 128 8.99 0.46 -0.97
C ALA A 128 7.96 -0.14 -1.93
N LEU A 129 7.36 0.69 -2.74
CA LEU A 129 6.37 0.28 -3.72
C LEU A 129 6.82 0.67 -5.13
N ASP A 130 6.87 -0.30 -6.03
CA ASP A 130 6.97 -0.01 -7.46
C ASP A 130 5.57 0.22 -8.04
N THR A 131 5.48 0.49 -9.33
CA THR A 131 4.19 0.77 -9.98
C THR A 131 3.22 -0.42 -9.90
N PRO A 132 3.61 -1.66 -10.22
CA PRO A 132 2.70 -2.79 -10.08
C PRO A 132 2.18 -2.99 -8.66
N LEU A 133 3.06 -2.87 -7.67
CA LEU A 133 2.67 -3.03 -6.26
C LEU A 133 1.73 -1.91 -5.82
N ASN A 134 1.96 -0.67 -6.32
CA ASN A 134 1.06 0.45 -6.08
C ASN A 134 -0.36 0.12 -6.53
N PHE A 135 -0.53 -0.41 -7.74
CA PHE A 135 -1.85 -0.78 -8.25
C PHE A 135 -2.52 -1.86 -7.40
N ASN A 136 -1.75 -2.84 -6.94
CA ASN A 136 -2.26 -3.91 -6.09
C ASN A 136 -2.74 -3.36 -4.74
N VAL A 137 -1.97 -2.48 -4.12
CA VAL A 137 -2.35 -1.85 -2.85
C VAL A 137 -3.58 -0.96 -3.03
N THR A 138 -3.62 -0.17 -4.10
CA THR A 138 -4.77 0.68 -4.42
C THR A 138 -6.03 -0.16 -4.60
N LYS A 139 -5.94 -1.28 -5.30
CA LYS A 139 -7.06 -2.19 -5.50
C LYS A 139 -7.61 -2.70 -4.17
N LEU A 140 -6.74 -3.12 -3.26
CA LEU A 140 -7.17 -3.60 -1.94
C LEU A 140 -7.88 -2.51 -1.14
N LEU A 141 -7.38 -1.26 -1.20
CA LEU A 141 -8.02 -0.13 -0.52
C LEU A 141 -9.41 0.17 -1.07
N ILE A 142 -9.62 -0.02 -2.36
CA ILE A 142 -10.90 0.26 -3.01
C ILE A 142 -11.92 -0.83 -2.76
N ILE A 143 -11.52 -2.11 -2.82
CA ILE A 143 -12.44 -3.24 -2.70
C ILE A 143 -12.74 -3.62 -1.25
N THR A 144 -11.91 -3.22 -0.30
CA THR A 144 -12.15 -3.48 1.12
C THR A 144 -13.14 -2.44 1.64
N PRO A 145 -14.32 -2.84 2.11
CA PRO A 145 -15.37 -1.90 2.54
C PRO A 145 -15.01 -1.09 3.77
#